data_2edfad5868083710338752642c0e0466
#
_entry.id   2edfad5868083710338752642c0e0466
#
_cell.length_a   1.000
_cell.length_b   1.000
_cell.length_c   1.000
_cell.angle_alpha   90.00
_cell.angle_beta   90.00
_cell.angle_gamma   90.00
#
_symmetry.space_group_name_H-M   'P 1'
#
loop_
_entity.id
_entity.type
_entity.pdbx_description
1 polymer ?
#
loop_
_entity_poly.entity_id
_entity_poly.type
_entity_poly.pdbx_seq_one_letter_code
_entity_poly.pdbx_strand_id
1 'polypeptide(L)'
;MKKVGFYCGLILLLTIGGCGKKESKSFQGAWQMVQMQRIDGGKITNYFSDRYTVNQIKMWSEGHFIFVGKYRVDTITSYRYGVGTFTLNGNLYEEDILYHFDEAYEGRKNKIWLEIRNDTLLHLFPVDNSGKPDPKTHWIEKYIRLK
;
A
#
# COMPACT_ATOMS: atom_id res chain seq x y z
N MET A 1 -49.15 11.71 -60.83
CA MET A 1 -47.69 11.47 -60.71
C MET A 1 -47.31 11.75 -59.25
N LYS A 2 -47.21 10.73 -58.45
CA LYS A 2 -46.87 10.85 -56.98
C LYS A 2 -45.37 10.63 -56.81
N LYS A 3 -44.66 11.63 -56.27
CA LYS A 3 -43.24 11.53 -55.91
C LYS A 3 -43.15 10.89 -54.52
N VAL A 4 -42.51 9.71 -54.44
CA VAL A 4 -42.18 9.00 -53.19
C VAL A 4 -40.81 9.56 -52.73
N GLY A 5 -40.83 10.26 -51.60
CA GLY A 5 -39.62 10.72 -50.92
C GLY A 5 -39.00 9.60 -50.13
N PHE A 6 -37.74 9.24 -50.45
CA PHE A 6 -36.96 8.24 -49.73
C PHE A 6 -36.23 8.93 -48.56
N TYR A 7 -36.70 8.72 -47.35
CA TYR A 7 -36.01 9.17 -46.12
C TYR A 7 -34.93 8.17 -45.76
N CYS A 8 -33.69 8.52 -46.02
CA CYS A 8 -32.53 7.76 -45.58
C CYS A 8 -32.24 8.11 -44.10
N GLY A 9 -32.71 7.23 -43.17
CA GLY A 9 -32.47 7.39 -41.76
C GLY A 9 -31.02 7.06 -41.41
N LEU A 10 -30.23 8.07 -41.07
CA LEU A 10 -28.87 7.96 -40.60
C LEU A 10 -28.90 7.48 -39.11
N ILE A 11 -28.70 6.18 -38.90
CA ILE A 11 -28.57 5.63 -37.54
C ILE A 11 -27.16 5.93 -37.07
N LEU A 12 -27.03 6.92 -36.17
CA LEU A 12 -25.78 7.26 -35.48
C LEU A 12 -25.56 6.25 -34.38
N LEU A 13 -24.74 5.23 -34.62
CA LEU A 13 -24.26 4.29 -33.59
C LEU A 13 -23.33 5.03 -32.64
N LEU A 14 -23.84 5.46 -31.48
CA LEU A 14 -23.06 5.91 -30.35
C LEU A 14 -22.37 4.68 -29.72
N THR A 15 -21.13 4.43 -30.12
CA THR A 15 -20.25 3.50 -29.39
C THR A 15 -19.87 4.15 -28.06
N ILE A 16 -20.60 3.79 -27.01
CA ILE A 16 -20.20 4.12 -25.64
C ILE A 16 -18.94 3.31 -25.36
N GLY A 17 -17.79 3.91 -25.62
CA GLY A 17 -16.50 3.40 -25.20
C GLY A 17 -16.48 3.36 -23.67
N GLY A 18 -16.88 2.23 -23.10
CA GLY A 18 -16.71 1.96 -21.69
C GLY A 18 -15.22 1.98 -21.37
N CYS A 19 -14.74 3.12 -20.82
CA CYS A 19 -13.43 3.21 -20.21
C CYS A 19 -13.46 2.29 -18.98
N GLY A 20 -13.15 1.00 -19.19
CA GLY A 20 -12.97 0.04 -18.10
C GLY A 20 -11.86 0.56 -17.22
N LYS A 21 -12.21 1.25 -16.12
CA LYS A 21 -11.31 1.43 -15.01
C LYS A 21 -10.87 0.02 -14.62
N LYS A 22 -9.60 -0.31 -14.92
CA LYS A 22 -8.97 -1.49 -14.40
C LYS A 22 -9.10 -1.35 -12.88
N GLU A 23 -10.00 -2.12 -12.27
CA GLU A 23 -10.13 -2.17 -10.81
C GLU A 23 -8.75 -2.51 -10.29
N SER A 24 -8.04 -1.52 -9.75
CA SER A 24 -6.89 -1.79 -8.93
C SER A 24 -7.43 -2.66 -7.81
N LYS A 25 -6.99 -3.93 -7.72
CA LYS A 25 -7.36 -4.81 -6.61
C LYS A 25 -7.16 -3.99 -5.35
N SER A 26 -8.25 -3.63 -4.68
CA SER A 26 -8.21 -2.80 -3.49
C SER A 26 -7.22 -3.41 -2.50
N PHE A 27 -6.23 -2.63 -2.05
CA PHE A 27 -5.31 -3.08 -1.02
C PHE A 27 -5.97 -3.12 0.36
N GLN A 28 -7.20 -2.62 0.48
CA GLN A 28 -7.99 -2.68 1.69
C GLN A 28 -8.19 -4.13 2.17
N GLY A 29 -8.30 -4.29 3.47
CA GLY A 29 -8.39 -5.59 4.14
C GLY A 29 -7.22 -5.84 5.08
N ALA A 30 -7.08 -7.09 5.53
CA ALA A 30 -6.07 -7.50 6.49
C ALA A 30 -4.88 -8.20 5.81
N TRP A 31 -3.68 -7.88 6.27
CA TRP A 31 -2.44 -8.35 5.69
C TRP A 31 -1.44 -8.72 6.77
N GLN A 32 -0.81 -9.88 6.59
CA GLN A 32 0.25 -10.38 7.47
C GLN A 32 1.61 -9.98 6.94
N MET A 33 2.45 -9.33 7.75
CA MET A 33 3.84 -9.10 7.40
C MET A 33 4.60 -10.43 7.35
N VAL A 34 5.32 -10.65 6.25
CA VAL A 34 6.12 -11.87 6.02
C VAL A 34 7.60 -11.58 5.79
N GLN A 35 7.96 -10.32 5.61
CA GLN A 35 9.34 -9.89 5.43
C GLN A 35 9.50 -8.44 5.88
N MET A 36 10.60 -8.17 6.56
CA MET A 36 11.06 -6.82 6.88
C MET A 36 12.57 -6.78 6.68
N GLN A 37 13.03 -5.91 5.80
CA GLN A 37 14.45 -5.74 5.49
C GLN A 37 14.82 -4.27 5.48
N ARG A 38 16.07 -3.98 5.82
CA ARG A 38 16.70 -2.68 5.61
C ARG A 38 17.85 -2.82 4.63
N ILE A 39 17.85 -1.98 3.63
CA ILE A 39 18.99 -1.78 2.73
C ILE A 39 19.70 -0.51 3.20
N ASP A 40 21.02 -0.58 3.35
CA ASP A 40 21.85 0.53 3.77
C ASP A 40 23.22 0.44 3.08
N GLY A 41 23.46 1.30 2.08
CA GLY A 41 24.68 1.29 1.29
C GLY A 41 24.99 -0.05 0.61
N GLY A 42 23.95 -0.80 0.22
CA GLY A 42 24.07 -2.14 -0.37
C GLY A 42 24.12 -3.29 0.64
N LYS A 43 24.24 -3.00 1.95
CA LYS A 43 24.11 -4.01 3.02
C LYS A 43 22.65 -4.29 3.29
N ILE A 44 22.27 -5.57 3.31
CA ILE A 44 20.91 -6.01 3.62
C ILE A 44 20.88 -6.56 5.04
N THR A 45 20.00 -6.01 5.88
CA THR A 45 19.67 -6.56 7.20
C THR A 45 18.26 -7.14 7.16
N ASN A 46 18.13 -8.42 7.49
CA ASN A 46 16.85 -9.12 7.54
C ASN A 46 16.34 -9.19 8.98
N TYR A 47 15.09 -8.76 9.20
CA TYR A 47 14.40 -8.77 10.49
C TYR A 47 13.47 -9.98 10.67
N PHE A 48 13.59 -10.99 9.79
CA PHE A 48 12.97 -12.31 9.92
C PHE A 48 14.09 -13.36 9.99
N SER A 49 14.62 -13.58 11.17
CA SER A 49 15.73 -14.49 11.45
C SER A 49 15.58 -15.08 12.87
N ASP A 50 16.47 -15.98 13.26
CA ASP A 50 16.47 -16.56 14.62
C ASP A 50 16.59 -15.49 15.70
N ARG A 51 17.33 -14.41 15.42
CA ARG A 51 17.51 -13.28 16.32
C ARG A 51 16.34 -12.30 16.31
N TYR A 52 15.68 -12.09 15.16
CA TYR A 52 14.60 -11.14 15.00
C TYR A 52 13.34 -11.86 14.53
N THR A 53 12.27 -11.71 15.27
CA THR A 53 10.95 -12.21 14.86
C THR A 53 9.94 -11.07 14.86
N VAL A 54 9.24 -10.94 13.76
CA VAL A 54 8.16 -9.96 13.58
C VAL A 54 6.89 -10.73 13.25
N ASN A 55 5.84 -10.50 14.04
CA ASN A 55 4.51 -11.00 13.77
C ASN A 55 3.56 -9.79 13.81
N GLN A 56 3.30 -9.19 12.65
CA GLN A 56 2.51 -7.98 12.52
C GLN A 56 1.38 -8.17 11.51
N ILE A 57 0.20 -7.74 11.90
CA ILE A 57 -0.94 -7.57 11.00
C ILE A 57 -1.14 -6.08 10.78
N LYS A 58 -1.41 -5.70 9.54
CA LYS A 58 -1.81 -4.36 9.16
C LYS A 58 -3.12 -4.43 8.37
N MET A 59 -4.04 -3.54 8.70
CA MET A 59 -5.36 -3.49 8.06
C MET A 59 -5.63 -2.09 7.55
N TRP A 60 -6.33 -2.04 6.42
CA TRP A 60 -6.79 -0.80 5.81
C TRP A 60 -8.28 -0.88 5.51
N SER A 61 -9.02 0.16 5.90
CA SER A 61 -10.45 0.31 5.63
C SER A 61 -10.81 1.79 5.58
N GLU A 62 -11.58 2.18 4.58
CA GLU A 62 -12.24 3.51 4.49
C GLU A 62 -11.34 4.70 4.85
N GLY A 63 -10.11 4.74 4.31
CA GLY A 63 -9.16 5.83 4.56
C GLY A 63 -8.43 5.76 5.91
N HIS A 64 -8.61 4.67 6.66
CA HIS A 64 -7.91 4.42 7.92
C HIS A 64 -7.01 3.20 7.83
N PHE A 65 -5.92 3.24 8.60
CA PHE A 65 -5.08 2.08 8.81
C PHE A 65 -4.90 1.79 10.30
N ILE A 66 -4.66 0.53 10.60
CA ILE A 66 -4.18 0.08 11.89
C ILE A 66 -3.14 -1.01 11.68
N PHE A 67 -2.09 -1.00 12.46
CA PHE A 67 -1.22 -2.16 12.61
C PHE A 67 -1.06 -2.53 14.08
N VAL A 68 -0.87 -3.83 14.32
CA VAL A 68 -0.50 -4.37 15.62
C VAL A 68 0.48 -5.53 15.40
N GLY A 69 1.50 -5.59 16.22
CA GLY A 69 2.51 -6.63 16.07
C GLY A 69 3.24 -6.97 17.36
N LYS A 70 3.74 -8.20 17.41
CA LYS A 70 4.66 -8.70 18.41
C LYS A 70 6.04 -8.81 17.78
N TYR A 71 6.98 -8.13 18.37
CA TYR A 71 8.38 -8.08 17.94
C TYR A 71 9.26 -8.72 18.99
N ARG A 72 10.17 -9.56 18.57
CA ARG A 72 11.18 -10.15 19.45
C ARG A 72 12.57 -9.88 18.88
N VAL A 73 13.45 -9.39 19.73
CA VAL A 73 14.87 -9.23 19.45
C VAL A 73 15.62 -10.02 20.52
N ASP A 74 16.28 -11.08 20.14
CA ASP A 74 16.87 -12.06 21.06
C ASP A 74 15.80 -12.59 22.05
N THR A 75 15.91 -12.26 23.34
CA THR A 75 14.97 -12.64 24.42
C THR A 75 13.94 -11.56 24.73
N ILE A 76 14.11 -10.35 24.20
CA ILE A 76 13.25 -9.19 24.49
C ILE A 76 12.05 -9.19 23.56
N THR A 77 10.85 -9.21 24.14
CA THR A 77 9.59 -9.07 23.40
C THR A 77 9.01 -7.68 23.62
N SER A 78 8.56 -7.05 22.55
CA SER A 78 7.81 -5.80 22.57
C SER A 78 6.55 -5.91 21.71
N TYR A 79 5.53 -5.14 22.05
CA TYR A 79 4.32 -4.99 21.26
C TYR A 79 4.34 -3.62 20.60
N ARG A 80 3.97 -3.57 19.34
CA ARG A 80 3.92 -2.33 18.56
C ARG A 80 2.57 -2.18 17.94
N TYR A 81 2.10 -0.95 17.88
CA TYR A 81 0.83 -0.60 17.26
C TYR A 81 0.93 0.80 16.66
N GLY A 82 0.08 1.07 15.72
CA GLY A 82 -0.14 2.39 15.17
C GLY A 82 -1.47 2.43 14.45
N VAL A 83 -2.11 3.59 14.49
CA VAL A 83 -3.39 3.85 13.83
C VAL A 83 -3.39 5.26 13.28
N GLY A 84 -4.07 5.46 12.17
CA GLY A 84 -4.18 6.76 11.54
C GLY A 84 -5.05 6.72 10.29
N THR A 85 -4.99 7.80 9.56
CA THR A 85 -5.62 7.93 8.25
C THR A 85 -4.57 7.79 7.15
N PHE A 86 -5.02 7.53 5.93
CA PHE A 86 -4.13 7.48 4.79
C PHE A 86 -4.75 8.10 3.54
N THR A 87 -3.87 8.48 2.63
CA THR A 87 -4.21 8.81 1.25
C THR A 87 -3.37 7.95 0.30
N LEU A 88 -3.90 7.67 -0.89
CA LEU A 88 -3.19 6.94 -1.94
C LEU A 88 -3.35 7.66 -3.26
N ASN A 89 -2.22 8.04 -3.87
CA ASN A 89 -2.16 8.64 -5.20
C ASN A 89 -1.17 7.84 -6.07
N GLY A 90 -1.71 7.01 -6.96
CA GLY A 90 -0.89 6.03 -7.68
C GLY A 90 -0.23 5.05 -6.72
N ASN A 91 1.10 5.06 -6.66
CA ASN A 91 1.89 4.24 -5.72
C ASN A 91 2.33 5.02 -4.47
N LEU A 92 2.12 6.34 -4.44
CA LEU A 92 2.47 7.14 -3.28
C LEU A 92 1.36 7.02 -2.24
N TYR A 93 1.67 6.32 -1.17
CA TYR A 93 0.85 6.12 0.00
C TYR A 93 1.38 7.01 1.13
N GLU A 94 0.51 7.82 1.73
CA GLU A 94 0.86 8.72 2.83
C GLU A 94 -0.01 8.39 4.03
N GLU A 95 0.63 8.09 5.16
CA GLU A 95 0.00 7.90 6.47
C GLU A 95 0.03 9.19 7.27
N ASP A 96 -1.09 9.55 7.90
CA ASP A 96 -1.17 10.56 8.94
C ASP A 96 -1.40 9.82 10.28
N ILE A 97 -0.37 9.77 11.11
CA ILE A 97 -0.32 8.92 12.30
C ILE A 97 -1.05 9.61 13.45
N LEU A 98 -2.13 9.00 13.95
CA LEU A 98 -2.91 9.53 15.08
C LEU A 98 -2.41 9.01 16.42
N TYR A 99 -2.16 7.69 16.51
CA TYR A 99 -1.62 7.05 17.71
C TYR A 99 -0.55 6.05 17.32
N HIS A 100 0.49 5.95 18.11
CA HIS A 100 1.62 5.07 17.86
C HIS A 100 2.24 4.60 19.19
N PHE A 101 2.81 3.39 19.22
CA PHE A 101 3.50 2.85 20.41
C PHE A 101 4.71 3.70 20.86
N ASP A 102 5.28 4.45 19.96
CA ASP A 102 6.32 5.47 20.19
C ASP A 102 5.68 6.84 19.88
N GLU A 103 5.37 7.59 20.93
CA GLU A 103 4.71 8.89 20.86
C GLU A 103 5.42 9.90 19.95
N ALA A 104 6.73 9.72 19.73
CA ALA A 104 7.50 10.58 18.82
C ALA A 104 7.02 10.50 17.35
N TYR A 105 6.21 9.49 17.00
CA TYR A 105 5.62 9.35 15.66
C TYR A 105 4.22 9.93 15.55
N GLU A 106 3.56 10.25 16.66
CA GLU A 106 2.21 10.83 16.62
C GLU A 106 2.19 12.21 15.96
N GLY A 107 1.21 12.46 15.13
CA GLY A 107 1.08 13.66 14.32
C GLY A 107 2.06 13.74 13.13
N ARG A 108 2.89 12.73 12.90
CA ARG A 108 3.77 12.68 11.72
C ARG A 108 3.06 12.12 10.50
N LYS A 109 3.56 12.54 9.35
CA LYS A 109 3.19 11.98 8.05
C LYS A 109 4.32 11.11 7.53
N ASN A 110 4.00 9.87 7.17
CA ASN A 110 4.93 8.94 6.56
C ASN A 110 4.57 8.72 5.10
N LYS A 111 5.52 8.98 4.22
CA LYS A 111 5.38 8.70 2.78
C LYS A 111 6.05 7.38 2.44
N ILE A 112 5.31 6.53 1.75
CA ILE A 112 5.68 5.15 1.45
C ILE A 112 5.34 4.89 -0.02
N TRP A 113 6.22 4.21 -0.73
CA TRP A 113 5.90 3.61 -2.01
C TRP A 113 5.18 2.29 -1.76
N LEU A 114 3.92 2.22 -2.19
CA LEU A 114 3.10 1.04 -2.06
C LEU A 114 2.94 0.36 -3.42
N GLU A 115 3.18 -0.93 -3.46
CA GLU A 115 3.03 -1.72 -4.67
C GLU A 115 2.27 -3.02 -4.36
N ILE A 116 1.32 -3.37 -5.22
CA ILE A 116 0.57 -4.62 -5.11
C ILE A 116 0.90 -5.49 -6.30
N ARG A 117 1.37 -6.71 -6.02
CA ARG A 117 1.63 -7.76 -7.00
C ARG A 117 0.86 -9.02 -6.59
N ASN A 118 -0.27 -9.29 -7.25
CA ASN A 118 -1.19 -10.36 -6.88
C ASN A 118 -1.68 -10.23 -5.42
N ASP A 119 -1.43 -11.24 -4.57
CA ASP A 119 -1.78 -11.23 -3.14
C ASP A 119 -0.60 -10.79 -2.25
N THR A 120 0.37 -10.09 -2.84
CA THR A 120 1.53 -9.53 -2.14
C THR A 120 1.46 -8.01 -2.20
N LEU A 121 1.69 -7.36 -1.06
CA LEU A 121 1.82 -5.92 -0.91
C LEU A 121 3.24 -5.61 -0.45
N LEU A 122 3.86 -4.62 -1.07
CA LEU A 122 5.18 -4.11 -0.72
C LEU A 122 5.07 -2.66 -0.26
N HIS A 123 5.70 -2.36 0.87
CA HIS A 123 6.01 -1.02 1.34
C HIS A 123 7.50 -0.77 1.21
N LEU A 124 7.87 0.34 0.59
CA LEU A 124 9.26 0.80 0.51
C LEU A 124 9.33 2.25 1.03
N PHE A 125 10.16 2.48 2.03
CA PHE A 125 10.29 3.79 2.67
C PHE A 125 11.68 4.01 3.30
N PRO A 126 12.15 5.26 3.50
CA PRO A 126 11.48 6.48 3.06
C PRO A 126 11.50 6.63 1.54
N VAL A 127 10.66 7.53 1.04
CA VAL A 127 10.68 7.96 -0.35
C VAL A 127 11.32 9.34 -0.46
N ASP A 128 11.92 9.63 -1.61
CA ASP A 128 12.47 10.93 -1.94
C ASP A 128 11.37 11.96 -2.32
N ASN A 129 11.80 13.16 -2.68
CA ASN A 129 10.87 14.23 -3.09
C ASN A 129 10.08 13.91 -4.37
N SER A 130 10.53 12.94 -5.17
CA SER A 130 9.80 12.45 -6.35
C SER A 130 8.81 11.32 -6.01
N GLY A 131 8.73 10.92 -4.73
CA GLY A 131 7.87 9.85 -4.24
C GLY A 131 8.43 8.46 -4.51
N LYS A 132 9.73 8.32 -4.82
CA LYS A 132 10.38 7.03 -5.07
C LYS A 132 11.29 6.62 -3.91
N PRO A 133 11.40 5.31 -3.62
CA PRO A 133 12.34 4.83 -2.62
C PRO A 133 13.78 5.18 -2.98
N ASP A 134 14.58 5.58 -1.98
CA ASP A 134 16.03 5.74 -2.16
C ASP A 134 16.64 4.36 -2.51
N PRO A 135 17.30 4.21 -3.67
CA PRO A 135 17.85 2.92 -4.06
C PRO A 135 18.99 2.43 -3.15
N LYS A 136 19.62 3.33 -2.39
CA LYS A 136 20.76 3.01 -1.52
C LYS A 136 20.35 2.76 -0.08
N THR A 137 19.29 3.40 0.40
CA THR A 137 18.90 3.34 1.80
C THR A 137 17.38 3.37 1.94
N HIS A 138 16.77 2.21 2.18
CA HIS A 138 15.33 2.10 2.39
C HIS A 138 14.97 0.84 3.16
N TRP A 139 13.78 0.84 3.71
CA TRP A 139 13.12 -0.33 4.28
C TRP A 139 12.24 -1.00 3.24
N ILE A 140 12.12 -2.31 3.34
CA ILE A 140 11.20 -3.13 2.57
C ILE A 140 10.35 -3.91 3.56
N GLU A 141 9.06 -3.69 3.53
CA GLU A 141 8.08 -4.52 4.22
C GLU A 141 7.24 -5.24 3.19
N LYS A 142 7.14 -6.56 3.34
CA LYS A 142 6.32 -7.39 2.46
C LYS A 142 5.21 -8.03 3.26
N TYR A 143 4.01 -7.95 2.71
CA TYR A 143 2.80 -8.49 3.31
C TYR A 143 2.11 -9.46 2.35
N ILE A 144 1.42 -10.45 2.91
CA ILE A 144 0.49 -11.33 2.21
C ILE A 144 -0.93 -11.07 2.73
N ARG A 145 -1.90 -11.18 1.84
CA ARG A 145 -3.30 -10.97 2.21
C ARG A 145 -3.79 -12.10 3.12
N LEU A 146 -4.46 -11.75 4.21
CA LEU A 146 -5.21 -12.69 5.03
C LEU A 146 -6.57 -12.97 4.36
N LYS A 147 -6.93 -14.23 4.34
CA LYS A 147 -8.22 -14.73 3.78
C LYS A 147 -9.25 -14.89 4.88
#